data_ecb4b02aaa58030f3c41cc3895d90099
#
_entry.id   ecb4b02aaa58030f3c41cc3895d90099
#
_cell.length_a   1.000
_cell.length_b   1.000
_cell.length_c   1.000
_cell.angle_alpha   90.00
_cell.angle_beta   90.00
_cell.angle_gamma   90.00
#
_symmetry.space_group_name_H-M   'P 1'
#
loop_
_entity.id
_entity.type
_entity.pdbx_description
1 polymer ?
#
loop_
_entity_poly.entity_id
_entity_poly.type
_entity_poly.pdbx_seq_one_letter_code
_entity_poly.pdbx_strand_id
1 'polypeptide(L)'
;DVYKRQIIFSLARTGKSVYTEKQRVKSLKLDFEESAMTLTEEIGAKIKYYRKKRGMKIVELAALLHKTGATVSKYESGQIAMDVVTLYEVAAALGVPPEKLLYCAPLPVEDLMADSVPAFFRGVDRLYMYYFDGRNNSLVRSVIDIRAKTGANAYDIALYMNFQDYQQYRNCENTYLGTLSHYDALSNIVTHNQDTEMDVYLLCLPASYLNAGTKWGLGFGISCRPIMPTSTKVFLSKSIQPETPEFLQDLRIS
;
A
#
# COMPACT_ATOMS: atom_id res chain seq x y z
N ASP A 1 19.92 8.91 26.00
CA ASP A 1 19.93 7.97 27.15
C ASP A 1 18.65 8.01 28.01
N VAL A 2 17.90 9.08 27.93
CA VAL A 2 16.59 9.23 28.65
C VAL A 2 15.52 8.34 28.00
N TYR A 3 15.52 8.18 26.68
CA TYR A 3 14.57 7.33 25.96
C TYR A 3 14.74 5.83 26.26
N LYS A 4 15.95 5.36 26.44
CA LYS A 4 16.20 3.96 26.84
C LYS A 4 15.67 3.62 28.23
N ARG A 5 15.69 4.55 29.16
CA ARG A 5 15.16 4.36 30.53
C ARG A 5 13.64 4.33 30.58
N GLN A 6 12.96 5.13 29.73
CA GLN A 6 11.48 5.13 29.66
C GLN A 6 10.93 3.83 29.05
N ILE A 7 11.60 3.26 28.05
CA ILE A 7 11.19 1.99 27.45
C ILE A 7 11.36 0.83 28.45
N ILE A 8 12.46 0.81 29.21
CA ILE A 8 12.70 -0.23 30.23
C ILE A 8 11.67 -0.15 31.36
N PHE A 9 11.24 1.06 31.76
CA PHE A 9 10.23 1.24 32.81
C PHE A 9 8.80 0.88 32.36
N SER A 10 8.48 1.04 31.08
CA SER A 10 7.19 0.64 30.50
C SER A 10 7.06 -0.88 30.37
N LEU A 11 8.15 -1.57 30.01
CA LEU A 11 8.19 -3.04 29.83
C LEU A 11 8.17 -3.80 31.17
N ALA A 12 8.70 -3.20 32.24
CA ALA A 12 8.68 -3.80 33.58
C ALA A 12 7.26 -3.90 34.19
N ARG A 13 6.28 -3.14 33.69
CA ARG A 13 4.88 -3.16 34.17
C ARG A 13 4.02 -4.27 33.55
N THR A 14 4.47 -4.90 32.45
CA THR A 14 3.67 -5.92 31.73
C THR A 14 4.06 -7.36 32.03
N GLY A 15 5.04 -7.61 32.89
CA GLY A 15 5.44 -8.97 33.35
C GLY A 15 5.97 -9.90 32.23
N LYS A 16 6.23 -9.41 31.02
CA LYS A 16 6.80 -10.19 29.92
C LYS A 16 8.33 -10.07 29.94
N SER A 17 8.99 -11.21 30.05
CA SER A 17 10.45 -11.31 30.12
C SER A 17 11.09 -10.75 28.84
N VAL A 18 11.92 -9.73 29.01
CA VAL A 18 12.76 -9.13 27.93
C VAL A 18 13.67 -10.16 27.25
N TYR A 19 13.95 -11.27 27.92
CA TYR A 19 14.78 -12.37 27.38
C TYR A 19 14.08 -13.17 26.28
N THR A 20 12.76 -13.37 26.36
CA THR A 20 11.99 -14.12 25.37
C THR A 20 11.81 -13.35 24.05
N GLU A 21 11.77 -12.03 24.11
CA GLU A 21 11.59 -11.21 22.92
C GLU A 21 12.89 -11.06 22.11
N LYS A 22 14.04 -10.95 22.78
CA LYS A 22 15.36 -10.99 22.12
C LYS A 22 15.64 -12.35 21.46
N GLN A 23 15.23 -13.45 22.06
CA GLN A 23 15.36 -14.79 21.48
C GLN A 23 14.42 -14.96 20.30
N ARG A 24 13.18 -14.44 20.37
CA ARG A 24 12.21 -14.49 19.30
C ARG A 24 12.63 -13.66 18.08
N VAL A 25 13.18 -12.46 18.30
CA VAL A 25 13.76 -11.61 17.24
C VAL A 25 15.01 -12.27 16.63
N LYS A 26 15.80 -12.98 17.43
CA LYS A 26 16.99 -13.69 16.93
C LYS A 26 16.63 -14.95 16.15
N SER A 27 15.61 -15.71 16.58
CA SER A 27 15.09 -16.86 15.80
C SER A 27 14.42 -16.39 14.51
N LEU A 28 13.59 -15.35 14.57
CA LEU A 28 12.97 -14.77 13.37
C LEU A 28 14.01 -14.23 12.36
N LYS A 29 15.11 -13.64 12.82
CA LYS A 29 16.21 -13.25 11.94
C LYS A 29 16.93 -14.46 11.33
N LEU A 30 17.15 -15.53 12.10
CA LEU A 30 17.81 -16.75 11.63
C LEU A 30 16.93 -17.52 10.63
N ASP A 31 15.63 -17.64 10.89
CA ASP A 31 14.68 -18.31 10.00
C ASP A 31 14.44 -17.50 8.70
N PHE A 32 14.69 -16.18 8.72
CA PHE A 32 14.57 -15.30 7.55
C PHE A 32 15.84 -15.28 6.68
N GLU A 33 17.02 -15.47 7.28
CA GLU A 33 18.28 -15.56 6.54
C GLU A 33 18.43 -16.89 5.77
N GLU A 34 17.68 -17.94 6.12
CA GLU A 34 17.83 -19.27 5.55
C GLU A 34 16.95 -19.54 4.31
N SER A 35 16.00 -18.65 3.95
CA SER A 35 14.99 -18.88 2.89
C SER A 35 14.86 -17.78 1.84
N ALA A 36 15.40 -16.59 2.03
CA ALA A 36 15.25 -15.50 1.08
C ALA A 36 16.51 -15.34 0.22
N MET A 37 16.35 -15.39 -1.12
CA MET A 37 17.38 -15.00 -2.06
C MET A 37 17.91 -13.60 -1.74
N THR A 38 19.20 -13.41 -1.65
CA THR A 38 19.80 -12.09 -1.44
C THR A 38 19.53 -11.19 -2.65
N LEU A 39 19.55 -9.86 -2.45
CA LEU A 39 19.36 -8.90 -3.54
C LEU A 39 20.36 -9.14 -4.71
N THR A 40 21.59 -9.52 -4.38
CA THR A 40 22.63 -9.84 -5.39
C THR A 40 22.29 -11.10 -6.17
N GLU A 41 21.71 -12.11 -5.55
CA GLU A 41 21.26 -13.33 -6.21
C GLU A 41 20.05 -13.07 -7.11
N GLU A 42 19.10 -12.23 -6.68
CA GLU A 42 17.95 -11.84 -7.50
C GLU A 42 18.39 -11.07 -8.76
N ILE A 43 19.27 -10.09 -8.60
CA ILE A 43 19.83 -9.33 -9.74
C ILE A 43 20.60 -10.27 -10.67
N GLY A 44 21.44 -11.14 -10.11
CA GLY A 44 22.21 -12.11 -10.87
C GLY A 44 21.32 -13.07 -11.67
N ALA A 45 20.26 -13.58 -11.06
CA ALA A 45 19.29 -14.43 -11.73
C ALA A 45 18.60 -13.73 -12.93
N LYS A 46 18.29 -12.43 -12.80
CA LYS A 46 17.73 -11.62 -13.91
C LYS A 46 18.72 -11.40 -15.04
N ILE A 47 19.98 -11.11 -14.71
CA ILE A 47 21.04 -10.99 -15.71
C ILE A 47 21.13 -12.30 -16.50
N LYS A 48 21.19 -13.44 -15.84
CA LYS A 48 21.21 -14.77 -16.43
C LYS A 48 19.99 -15.04 -17.31
N TYR A 49 18.79 -14.64 -16.83
CA TYR A 49 17.54 -14.77 -17.58
C TYR A 49 17.58 -13.97 -18.88
N TYR A 50 17.91 -12.66 -18.84
CA TYR A 50 17.94 -11.81 -20.02
C TYR A 50 19.06 -12.20 -21.00
N ARG A 51 20.22 -12.61 -20.50
CA ARG A 51 21.30 -13.16 -21.34
C ARG A 51 20.84 -14.39 -22.12
N LYS A 52 20.24 -15.37 -21.42
CA LYS A 52 19.70 -16.58 -22.06
C LYS A 52 18.60 -16.27 -23.06
N LYS A 53 17.69 -15.35 -22.71
CA LYS A 53 16.60 -14.91 -23.60
C LYS A 53 17.11 -14.32 -24.91
N ARG A 54 18.31 -13.72 -24.89
CA ARG A 54 19.01 -13.23 -26.09
C ARG A 54 19.85 -14.31 -26.81
N GLY A 55 19.87 -15.53 -26.33
CA GLY A 55 20.73 -16.59 -26.86
C GLY A 55 22.22 -16.36 -26.62
N MET A 56 22.59 -15.40 -25.80
CA MET A 56 23.96 -14.98 -25.57
C MET A 56 24.70 -15.95 -24.62
N LYS A 57 25.94 -16.31 -24.95
CA LYS A 57 26.82 -17.10 -24.07
C LYS A 57 27.47 -16.20 -23.03
N ILE A 58 27.92 -16.79 -21.89
CA ILE A 58 28.62 -16.05 -20.83
C ILE A 58 29.86 -15.32 -21.37
N VAL A 59 30.60 -15.96 -22.26
CA VAL A 59 31.82 -15.38 -22.85
C VAL A 59 31.54 -14.17 -23.74
N GLU A 60 30.40 -14.14 -24.39
CA GLU A 60 29.98 -13.02 -25.24
C GLU A 60 29.59 -11.80 -24.39
N LEU A 61 28.83 -12.03 -23.30
CA LEU A 61 28.53 -10.96 -22.35
C LEU A 61 29.80 -10.45 -21.65
N ALA A 62 30.70 -11.35 -21.28
CA ALA A 62 31.98 -11.02 -20.66
C ALA A 62 32.85 -10.13 -21.57
N ALA A 63 32.87 -10.44 -22.88
CA ALA A 63 33.61 -9.63 -23.87
C ALA A 63 33.03 -8.21 -23.97
N LEU A 64 31.70 -8.07 -24.00
CA LEU A 64 31.02 -6.75 -24.03
C LEU A 64 31.29 -5.92 -22.77
N LEU A 65 31.44 -6.57 -21.64
CA LEU A 65 31.71 -5.90 -20.34
C LEU A 65 33.19 -5.72 -20.05
N HIS A 66 34.10 -6.13 -20.94
CA HIS A 66 35.53 -6.17 -20.70
C HIS A 66 35.92 -6.89 -19.38
N LYS A 67 35.19 -7.97 -19.06
CA LYS A 67 35.36 -8.81 -17.88
C LYS A 67 35.71 -10.25 -18.30
N THR A 68 36.06 -11.08 -17.32
CA THR A 68 36.24 -12.51 -17.57
C THR A 68 34.92 -13.26 -17.48
N GLY A 69 34.78 -14.40 -18.15
CA GLY A 69 33.60 -15.25 -18.03
C GLY A 69 33.35 -15.72 -16.58
N ALA A 70 34.44 -15.92 -15.81
CA ALA A 70 34.34 -16.25 -14.38
C ALA A 70 33.71 -15.11 -13.56
N THR A 71 34.04 -13.87 -13.87
CA THR A 71 33.43 -12.69 -13.22
C THR A 71 31.95 -12.60 -13.52
N VAL A 72 31.57 -12.74 -14.81
CA VAL A 72 30.14 -12.72 -15.19
C VAL A 72 29.37 -13.87 -14.56
N SER A 73 29.96 -15.06 -14.47
CA SER A 73 29.36 -16.19 -13.75
C SER A 73 29.09 -15.90 -12.29
N LYS A 74 30.03 -15.21 -11.60
CA LYS A 74 29.86 -14.79 -10.21
C LYS A 74 28.79 -13.70 -10.05
N TYR A 75 28.64 -12.79 -11.02
CA TYR A 75 27.53 -11.84 -11.05
C TYR A 75 26.20 -12.57 -11.19
N GLU A 76 26.10 -13.52 -12.14
CA GLU A 76 24.85 -14.28 -12.36
C GLU A 76 24.45 -15.18 -11.20
N SER A 77 25.41 -15.62 -10.39
CA SER A 77 25.18 -16.42 -9.19
C SER A 77 24.98 -15.58 -7.91
N GLY A 78 25.15 -14.26 -7.99
CA GLY A 78 25.07 -13.38 -6.82
C GLY A 78 26.25 -13.47 -5.86
N GLN A 79 27.32 -14.23 -6.21
CA GLN A 79 28.50 -14.41 -5.35
C GLN A 79 29.28 -13.12 -5.12
N ILE A 80 29.23 -12.19 -6.07
CA ILE A 80 29.81 -10.87 -5.94
C ILE A 80 28.79 -9.80 -6.33
N ALA A 81 28.73 -8.73 -5.55
CA ALA A 81 27.97 -7.56 -5.90
C ALA A 81 28.66 -6.79 -7.04
N MET A 82 27.87 -6.20 -7.92
CA MET A 82 28.38 -5.28 -8.94
C MET A 82 28.14 -3.83 -8.52
N ASP A 83 29.04 -2.95 -8.94
CA ASP A 83 28.84 -1.53 -8.80
C ASP A 83 27.76 -1.02 -9.79
N VAL A 84 27.28 0.21 -9.54
CA VAL A 84 26.20 0.81 -10.35
C VAL A 84 26.63 0.98 -11.80
N VAL A 85 27.88 1.32 -12.08
CA VAL A 85 28.37 1.51 -13.45
C VAL A 85 28.32 0.18 -14.20
N THR A 86 28.86 -0.88 -13.60
CA THR A 86 28.81 -2.24 -14.17
C THR A 86 27.37 -2.70 -14.41
N LEU A 87 26.43 -2.36 -13.52
CA LEU A 87 25.01 -2.68 -13.69
C LEU A 87 24.43 -2.03 -14.96
N TYR A 88 24.74 -0.75 -15.19
CA TYR A 88 24.31 -0.02 -16.38
C TYR A 88 24.95 -0.59 -17.66
N GLU A 89 26.23 -0.97 -17.62
CA GLU A 89 26.91 -1.64 -18.71
C GLU A 89 26.26 -2.99 -19.06
N VAL A 90 25.93 -3.80 -18.05
CA VAL A 90 25.19 -5.06 -18.20
C VAL A 90 23.83 -4.82 -18.82
N ALA A 91 23.07 -3.84 -18.33
CA ALA A 91 21.76 -3.49 -18.87
C ALA A 91 21.84 -3.08 -20.34
N ALA A 92 22.81 -2.25 -20.71
CA ALA A 92 23.09 -1.85 -22.08
C ALA A 92 23.48 -3.06 -22.97
N ALA A 93 24.42 -3.91 -22.51
CA ALA A 93 24.82 -5.12 -23.24
C ALA A 93 23.65 -6.10 -23.45
N LEU A 94 22.76 -6.18 -22.48
CA LEU A 94 21.53 -6.98 -22.56
C LEU A 94 20.38 -6.26 -23.26
N GLY A 95 20.50 -4.96 -23.62
CA GLY A 95 19.46 -4.13 -24.24
C GLY A 95 18.16 -4.08 -23.46
N VAL A 96 18.28 -3.95 -22.17
CA VAL A 96 17.15 -3.78 -21.25
C VAL A 96 17.36 -2.52 -20.40
N PRO A 97 16.29 -1.83 -20.00
CA PRO A 97 16.41 -0.73 -19.05
C PRO A 97 16.98 -1.25 -17.71
N PRO A 98 17.88 -0.51 -17.03
CA PRO A 98 18.48 -0.92 -15.75
C PRO A 98 17.44 -1.26 -14.69
N GLU A 99 16.30 -0.58 -14.70
CA GLU A 99 15.20 -0.79 -13.77
C GLU A 99 14.67 -2.23 -13.82
N LYS A 100 14.71 -2.88 -14.99
CA LYS A 100 14.30 -4.29 -15.11
C LYS A 100 15.24 -5.26 -14.40
N LEU A 101 16.50 -4.90 -14.23
CA LEU A 101 17.44 -5.69 -13.45
C LEU A 101 17.28 -5.41 -11.94
N LEU A 102 16.92 -4.18 -11.57
CA LEU A 102 16.76 -3.71 -10.20
C LEU A 102 15.37 -4.00 -9.61
N TYR A 103 14.38 -4.33 -10.44
CA TYR A 103 13.05 -4.67 -9.96
C TYR A 103 13.07 -6.02 -9.24
N CYS A 104 13.52 -6.00 -8.01
CA CYS A 104 13.50 -7.14 -7.08
C CYS A 104 12.20 -7.11 -6.26
N ALA A 105 11.81 -8.27 -5.71
CA ALA A 105 10.73 -8.29 -4.75
C ALA A 105 11.06 -7.25 -3.66
N PRO A 106 10.09 -6.42 -3.23
CA PRO A 106 10.34 -5.49 -2.13
C PRO A 106 10.93 -6.30 -0.98
N LEU A 107 12.08 -5.89 -0.48
CA LEU A 107 12.58 -6.42 0.79
C LEU A 107 11.41 -6.26 1.76
N PRO A 108 11.02 -7.28 2.53
CA PRO A 108 10.01 -7.13 3.55
C PRO A 108 10.52 -6.04 4.49
N VAL A 109 10.00 -4.83 4.29
CA VAL A 109 10.21 -3.69 5.18
C VAL A 109 9.28 -3.95 6.36
N GLU A 110 9.47 -5.11 7.00
CA GLU A 110 8.82 -5.41 8.25
C GLU A 110 9.44 -4.47 9.28
N ASP A 111 8.58 -3.67 9.89
CA ASP A 111 8.79 -2.89 11.12
C ASP A 111 9.57 -1.57 11.09
N LEU A 112 10.14 -1.11 9.99
CA LEU A 112 10.59 0.29 9.97
C LEU A 112 9.43 1.29 9.78
N MET A 113 8.23 0.78 9.44
CA MET A 113 7.02 1.58 9.18
C MET A 113 5.81 1.16 10.04
N ALA A 114 6.02 0.66 11.26
CA ALA A 114 4.91 0.43 12.20
C ALA A 114 4.08 1.71 12.47
N ASP A 115 4.59 2.88 12.11
CA ASP A 115 3.94 4.19 12.18
C ASP A 115 3.45 4.74 10.83
N SER A 116 3.46 3.96 9.74
CA SER A 116 3.11 4.45 8.41
C SER A 116 1.60 4.69 8.19
N VAL A 117 0.76 4.19 9.09
CA VAL A 117 -0.69 4.47 9.03
C VAL A 117 -0.94 5.93 9.41
N PRO A 118 -1.51 6.76 8.53
CA PRO A 118 -1.80 8.15 8.82
C PRO A 118 -2.65 8.29 10.08
N ALA A 119 -2.39 9.33 10.87
CA ALA A 119 -3.02 9.54 12.19
C ALA A 119 -4.55 9.48 12.16
N PHE A 120 -5.17 9.91 11.05
CA PHE A 120 -6.61 9.82 10.84
C PHE A 120 -7.14 8.38 10.90
N PHE A 121 -6.40 7.39 10.41
CA PHE A 121 -6.86 5.99 10.33
C PHE A 121 -6.44 5.13 11.53
N ARG A 122 -5.60 5.63 12.43
CA ARG A 122 -5.12 4.85 13.57
C ARG A 122 -6.27 4.49 14.52
N GLY A 123 -6.42 3.18 14.77
CA GLY A 123 -7.45 2.65 15.67
C GLY A 123 -8.89 2.87 15.18
N VAL A 124 -9.08 3.00 13.88
CA VAL A 124 -10.38 3.22 13.25
C VAL A 124 -10.81 1.97 12.51
N ASP A 125 -11.92 1.37 12.94
CA ASP A 125 -12.54 0.21 12.27
C ASP A 125 -13.69 0.62 11.37
N ARG A 126 -14.19 1.87 11.54
CA ARG A 126 -15.32 2.39 10.78
C ARG A 126 -15.18 3.88 10.52
N LEU A 127 -15.53 4.30 9.29
CA LEU A 127 -15.67 5.68 8.88
C LEU A 127 -17.06 5.94 8.32
N TYR A 128 -17.56 7.15 8.53
CA TYR A 128 -18.77 7.66 7.93
C TYR A 128 -18.40 8.60 6.79
N MET A 129 -18.94 8.35 5.61
CA MET A 129 -18.64 9.14 4.43
C MET A 129 -19.92 9.79 3.92
N TYR A 130 -19.77 11.05 3.53
CA TYR A 130 -20.87 11.88 3.03
C TYR A 130 -20.45 12.55 1.74
N TYR A 131 -21.35 12.59 0.77
CA TYR A 131 -21.21 13.43 -0.40
C TYR A 131 -22.58 13.88 -0.89
N PHE A 132 -22.59 14.95 -1.67
CA PHE A 132 -23.80 15.48 -2.27
C PHE A 132 -23.90 15.02 -3.72
N ASP A 133 -24.93 14.25 -4.06
CA ASP A 133 -25.21 13.88 -5.44
C ASP A 133 -26.00 15.00 -6.13
N GLY A 134 -25.29 15.78 -6.94
CA GLY A 134 -25.88 16.88 -7.70
C GLY A 134 -26.91 16.46 -8.75
N ARG A 135 -26.94 15.19 -9.15
CA ARG A 135 -27.90 14.66 -10.12
C ARG A 135 -29.29 14.56 -9.51
N ASN A 136 -29.36 14.07 -8.29
CA ASN A 136 -30.59 13.85 -7.56
C ASN A 136 -30.86 14.95 -6.52
N ASN A 137 -29.95 15.91 -6.39
CA ASN A 137 -29.96 16.96 -5.37
C ASN A 137 -30.16 16.38 -3.96
N SER A 138 -29.44 15.31 -3.65
CA SER A 138 -29.59 14.56 -2.40
C SER A 138 -28.26 14.26 -1.71
N LEU A 139 -28.32 14.15 -0.39
CA LEU A 139 -27.20 13.67 0.42
C LEU A 139 -27.11 12.15 0.32
N VAL A 140 -25.92 11.66 -0.01
CA VAL A 140 -25.59 10.24 0.05
C VAL A 140 -24.79 9.96 1.32
N ARG A 141 -25.35 9.10 2.17
CA ARG A 141 -24.73 8.58 3.39
C ARG A 141 -24.03 7.28 3.07
N SER A 142 -22.85 7.11 3.59
CA SER A 142 -22.09 5.88 3.39
C SER A 142 -21.31 5.49 4.65
N VAL A 143 -21.05 4.21 4.80
CA VAL A 143 -20.21 3.65 5.86
C VAL A 143 -19.10 2.84 5.23
N ILE A 144 -17.87 3.06 5.68
CA ILE A 144 -16.70 2.26 5.32
C ILE A 144 -16.31 1.44 6.54
N ASP A 145 -16.49 0.12 6.48
CA ASP A 145 -15.95 -0.82 7.46
C ASP A 145 -14.53 -1.21 7.04
N ILE A 146 -13.54 -0.88 7.86
CA ILE A 146 -12.14 -1.31 7.69
C ILE A 146 -12.02 -2.69 8.33
N ARG A 147 -11.59 -3.67 7.55
CA ARG A 147 -11.59 -5.07 7.93
C ARG A 147 -10.17 -5.58 8.24
N ALA A 148 -9.78 -6.68 7.61
CA ALA A 148 -8.49 -7.31 7.82
C ALA A 148 -7.33 -6.52 7.19
N LYS A 149 -6.18 -6.49 7.86
CA LYS A 149 -4.93 -6.03 7.30
C LYS A 149 -4.43 -7.07 6.28
N THR A 150 -4.21 -6.66 5.04
CA THR A 150 -3.80 -7.53 3.92
C THR A 150 -2.36 -7.32 3.47
N GLY A 151 -1.72 -6.26 3.96
CA GLY A 151 -0.33 -5.92 3.64
C GLY A 151 0.26 -4.96 4.66
N ALA A 152 1.48 -4.51 4.45
CA ALA A 152 2.15 -3.57 5.34
C ALA A 152 1.30 -2.31 5.57
N ASN A 153 0.76 -1.74 4.48
CA ASN A 153 -0.02 -0.51 4.47
C ASN A 153 -1.39 -0.68 3.78
N ALA A 154 -1.93 -1.90 3.74
CA ALA A 154 -3.15 -2.21 3.03
C ALA A 154 -4.15 -2.95 3.91
N TYR A 155 -5.43 -2.63 3.74
CA TYR A 155 -6.55 -3.17 4.49
C TYR A 155 -7.70 -3.49 3.55
N ASP A 156 -8.38 -4.61 3.76
CA ASP A 156 -9.65 -4.87 3.13
C ASP A 156 -10.72 -3.96 3.71
N ILE A 157 -11.59 -3.46 2.86
CA ILE A 157 -12.72 -2.64 3.26
C ILE A 157 -14.03 -3.10 2.61
N ALA A 158 -15.14 -2.72 3.25
CA ALA A 158 -16.45 -2.70 2.62
C ALA A 158 -17.05 -1.31 2.75
N LEU A 159 -17.58 -0.82 1.64
CA LEU A 159 -18.24 0.47 1.55
C LEU A 159 -19.72 0.24 1.25
N TYR A 160 -20.58 0.74 2.13
CA TYR A 160 -22.04 0.64 2.05
C TYR A 160 -22.59 2.03 1.75
N MET A 161 -23.25 2.19 0.63
CA MET A 161 -23.71 3.49 0.13
C MET A 161 -25.23 3.59 0.06
N ASN A 162 -25.75 4.75 0.41
CA ASN A 162 -27.15 5.14 0.29
C ASN A 162 -28.10 4.24 1.08
N PHE A 163 -28.01 4.34 2.39
CA PHE A 163 -28.89 3.67 3.35
C PHE A 163 -29.75 4.70 4.11
N GLN A 164 -30.81 4.23 4.78
CA GLN A 164 -31.72 5.08 5.53
C GLN A 164 -31.38 5.13 7.03
N ASP A 165 -30.93 4.02 7.61
CA ASP A 165 -30.69 3.89 9.04
C ASP A 165 -29.26 3.43 9.31
N TYR A 166 -28.54 4.19 10.16
CA TYR A 166 -27.19 3.86 10.58
C TYR A 166 -27.08 2.56 11.40
N GLN A 167 -28.16 2.14 12.06
CA GLN A 167 -28.17 0.86 12.77
C GLN A 167 -28.26 -0.33 11.80
N GLN A 168 -28.81 -0.08 10.61
CA GLN A 168 -29.00 -1.07 9.56
C GLN A 168 -28.32 -0.67 8.24
N TYR A 169 -27.19 0.04 8.32
CA TYR A 169 -26.48 0.59 7.16
C TYR A 169 -26.08 -0.46 6.09
N ARG A 170 -26.03 -1.75 6.47
CA ARG A 170 -25.81 -2.85 5.51
C ARG A 170 -27.01 -3.10 4.59
N ASN A 171 -28.20 -2.63 4.97
CA ASN A 171 -29.37 -2.57 4.09
C ASN A 171 -29.26 -1.28 3.26
N CYS A 172 -28.40 -1.29 2.26
CA CYS A 172 -28.05 -0.14 1.44
C CYS A 172 -28.34 -0.41 -0.04
N GLU A 173 -28.34 0.65 -0.83
CA GLU A 173 -28.58 0.55 -2.26
C GLU A 173 -27.38 -0.10 -2.99
N ASN A 174 -26.15 0.23 -2.56
CA ASN A 174 -24.93 -0.25 -3.20
C ASN A 174 -23.90 -0.71 -2.17
N THR A 175 -23.33 -1.88 -2.39
CA THR A 175 -22.23 -2.43 -1.62
C THR A 175 -20.99 -2.55 -2.50
N TYR A 176 -19.87 -2.00 -2.03
CA TYR A 176 -18.58 -2.08 -2.70
C TYR A 176 -17.57 -2.81 -1.80
N LEU A 177 -16.76 -3.65 -2.40
CA LEU A 177 -15.65 -4.32 -1.74
C LEU A 177 -14.34 -3.83 -2.36
N GLY A 178 -13.30 -3.70 -1.55
CA GLY A 178 -12.04 -3.22 -2.05
C GLY A 178 -10.95 -3.08 -1.01
N THR A 179 -9.96 -2.27 -1.33
CA THR A 179 -8.74 -2.11 -0.54
C THR A 179 -8.48 -0.64 -0.23
N LEU A 180 -8.18 -0.36 1.03
CA LEU A 180 -7.59 0.88 1.51
C LEU A 180 -6.08 0.70 1.55
N SER A 181 -5.34 1.56 0.86
CA SER A 181 -3.87 1.57 0.84
C SER A 181 -3.34 2.92 1.29
N HIS A 182 -2.35 2.90 2.19
CA HIS A 182 -1.69 4.11 2.69
C HIS A 182 -0.35 4.32 1.98
N TYR A 183 -0.11 5.56 1.56
CA TYR A 183 1.14 6.06 0.98
C TYR A 183 1.58 7.30 1.76
N ASP A 184 2.79 7.80 1.51
CA ASP A 184 3.34 8.93 2.28
C ASP A 184 2.44 10.17 2.28
N ALA A 185 1.92 10.56 1.12
CA ALA A 185 1.12 11.77 0.95
C ALA A 185 -0.38 11.51 0.77
N LEU A 186 -0.77 10.28 0.49
CA LEU A 186 -2.14 9.90 0.14
C LEU A 186 -2.55 8.58 0.76
N SER A 187 -3.85 8.45 1.05
CA SER A 187 -4.51 7.17 1.26
C SER A 187 -5.52 6.97 0.14
N ASN A 188 -5.44 5.84 -0.54
CA ASN A 188 -6.34 5.51 -1.63
C ASN A 188 -7.24 4.35 -1.22
N ILE A 189 -8.52 4.47 -1.58
CA ILE A 189 -9.48 3.39 -1.51
C ILE A 189 -9.90 3.05 -2.94
N VAL A 190 -9.74 1.80 -3.32
CA VAL A 190 -10.16 1.28 -4.63
C VAL A 190 -11.20 0.21 -4.39
N THR A 191 -12.40 0.42 -4.90
CA THR A 191 -13.54 -0.47 -4.66
C THR A 191 -14.26 -0.83 -5.95
N HIS A 192 -14.85 -2.03 -5.94
CA HIS A 192 -15.71 -2.55 -6.99
C HIS A 192 -17.09 -2.84 -6.41
N ASN A 193 -18.13 -2.50 -7.16
CA ASN A 193 -19.50 -2.82 -6.77
C ASN A 193 -19.70 -4.34 -6.75
N GLN A 194 -20.39 -4.85 -5.75
CA GLN A 194 -20.61 -6.28 -5.58
C GLN A 194 -21.49 -6.88 -6.68
N ASP A 195 -22.43 -6.10 -7.21
CA ASP A 195 -23.41 -6.55 -8.20
C ASP A 195 -23.01 -6.23 -9.65
N THR A 196 -22.02 -5.34 -9.85
CA THR A 196 -21.65 -4.82 -11.16
C THR A 196 -20.15 -4.55 -11.22
N GLU A 197 -19.38 -5.44 -11.84
CA GLU A 197 -17.90 -5.34 -11.91
C GLU A 197 -17.39 -4.06 -12.58
N MET A 198 -18.16 -3.49 -13.50
CA MET A 198 -17.80 -2.25 -14.21
C MET A 198 -17.91 -1.00 -13.33
N ASP A 199 -18.65 -1.08 -12.22
CA ASP A 199 -18.84 0.03 -11.30
C ASP A 199 -17.69 0.07 -10.29
N VAL A 200 -16.72 0.92 -10.58
CA VAL A 200 -15.52 1.13 -9.77
C VAL A 200 -15.62 2.50 -9.13
N TYR A 201 -15.45 2.55 -7.81
CA TYR A 201 -15.41 3.81 -7.08
C TYR A 201 -14.06 3.94 -6.35
N LEU A 202 -13.37 5.03 -6.62
CA LEU A 202 -12.06 5.36 -6.07
C LEU A 202 -12.19 6.57 -5.15
N LEU A 203 -11.44 6.53 -4.05
CA LEU A 203 -11.31 7.65 -3.11
C LEU A 203 -9.83 8.00 -2.95
N CYS A 204 -9.51 9.28 -3.11
CA CYS A 204 -8.21 9.83 -2.80
C CYS A 204 -8.32 10.75 -1.58
N LEU A 205 -7.54 10.45 -0.55
CA LEU A 205 -7.55 11.16 0.72
C LEU A 205 -6.13 11.68 1.01
N PRO A 206 -5.91 12.99 1.11
CA PRO A 206 -4.60 13.52 1.49
C PRO A 206 -4.17 12.94 2.83
N ALA A 207 -2.92 12.54 2.98
CA ALA A 207 -2.38 12.12 4.28
C ALA A 207 -2.49 13.27 5.28
N SER A 208 -2.81 12.95 6.54
CA SER A 208 -2.89 13.93 7.61
C SER A 208 -2.01 13.47 8.76
N TYR A 209 -1.06 14.30 9.11
CA TYR A 209 -0.23 14.09 10.30
C TYR A 209 -0.97 14.40 11.59
N LEU A 210 -2.08 15.15 11.50
CA LEU A 210 -2.93 15.47 12.65
C LEU A 210 -4.01 14.41 12.82
N ASN A 211 -4.27 14.04 14.07
CA ASN A 211 -5.37 13.13 14.41
C ASN A 211 -6.70 13.91 14.42
N ALA A 212 -7.13 14.36 13.25
CA ALA A 212 -8.43 15.00 13.07
C ALA A 212 -9.56 13.97 13.14
N GLY A 213 -10.74 14.38 13.62
CA GLY A 213 -11.94 13.55 13.61
C GLY A 213 -12.59 13.45 12.23
N THR A 214 -12.24 14.36 11.32
CA THR A 214 -12.84 14.51 9.99
C THR A 214 -11.78 14.75 8.92
N LYS A 215 -12.14 14.48 7.66
CA LYS A 215 -11.27 14.67 6.51
C LYS A 215 -12.07 14.89 5.23
N TRP A 216 -11.59 15.78 4.38
CA TRP A 216 -12.04 15.92 3.01
C TRP A 216 -11.24 15.04 2.07
N GLY A 217 -11.89 14.57 1.01
CA GLY A 217 -11.29 13.80 -0.05
C GLY A 217 -12.01 13.96 -1.39
N LEU A 218 -11.51 13.26 -2.38
CA LEU A 218 -12.10 13.20 -3.72
C LEU A 218 -12.53 11.77 -4.01
N GLY A 219 -13.82 11.59 -4.34
CA GLY A 219 -14.36 10.36 -4.89
C GLY A 219 -14.53 10.48 -6.40
N PHE A 220 -14.20 9.43 -7.14
CA PHE A 220 -14.39 9.42 -8.59
C PHE A 220 -14.51 7.98 -9.12
N GLY A 221 -15.12 7.84 -10.28
CA GLY A 221 -15.33 6.54 -10.90
C GLY A 221 -16.25 6.61 -12.10
N ILE A 222 -16.68 5.44 -12.53
CA ILE A 222 -17.69 5.29 -13.57
C ILE A 222 -18.98 4.80 -12.90
N SER A 223 -20.01 5.62 -12.91
CA SER A 223 -21.35 5.20 -12.49
C SER A 223 -21.96 4.32 -13.58
N CYS A 224 -22.67 3.26 -13.18
CA CYS A 224 -23.35 2.36 -14.13
C CYS A 224 -24.79 2.74 -14.42
N ARG A 225 -25.37 3.66 -13.63
CA ARG A 225 -26.80 4.06 -13.78
C ARG A 225 -26.98 5.57 -13.65
N PRO A 226 -26.90 6.32 -14.74
CA PRO A 226 -26.41 5.97 -16.10
C PRO A 226 -24.90 5.76 -16.15
N ILE A 227 -24.43 5.13 -17.24
CA ILE A 227 -22.98 4.97 -17.45
C ILE A 227 -22.40 6.35 -17.74
N MET A 228 -21.63 6.89 -16.79
CA MET A 228 -20.98 8.18 -16.92
C MET A 228 -19.80 8.34 -15.93
N PRO A 229 -18.77 9.08 -16.29
CA PRO A 229 -17.75 9.46 -15.32
C PRO A 229 -18.34 10.39 -14.26
N THR A 230 -17.97 10.14 -13.01
CA THR A 230 -18.39 10.92 -11.85
C THR A 230 -17.21 11.35 -11.02
N SER A 231 -17.27 12.55 -10.47
CA SER A 231 -16.36 12.99 -9.40
C SER A 231 -17.15 13.71 -8.33
N THR A 232 -16.81 13.45 -7.07
CA THR A 232 -17.54 13.97 -5.92
C THR A 232 -16.54 14.45 -4.87
N LYS A 233 -16.82 15.59 -4.26
CA LYS A 233 -16.18 16.01 -3.02
C LYS A 233 -16.76 15.15 -1.90
N VAL A 234 -15.93 14.47 -1.14
CA VAL A 234 -16.36 13.59 -0.06
C VAL A 234 -15.86 14.10 1.30
N PHE A 235 -16.71 13.95 2.29
CA PHE A 235 -16.40 14.21 3.67
C PHE A 235 -16.37 12.91 4.45
N LEU A 236 -15.27 12.61 5.12
CA LEU A 236 -15.12 11.45 5.99
C LEU A 236 -15.06 11.89 7.45
N SER A 237 -15.69 11.11 8.31
CA SER A 237 -15.72 11.33 9.75
C SER A 237 -15.61 10.03 10.52
N LYS A 238 -15.02 10.10 11.71
CA LYS A 238 -14.97 8.99 12.69
C LYS A 238 -16.29 8.83 13.47
N SER A 239 -17.17 9.81 13.37
CA SER A 239 -18.50 9.81 14.02
C SER A 239 -19.58 10.27 13.04
N ILE A 240 -20.81 9.88 13.33
CA ILE A 240 -21.98 10.35 12.59
C ILE A 240 -22.06 11.87 12.73
N GLN A 241 -22.28 12.56 11.59
CA GLN A 241 -22.38 14.01 11.54
C GLN A 241 -23.85 14.46 11.51
N PRO A 242 -24.17 15.58 12.15
CA PRO A 242 -25.49 16.18 12.04
C PRO A 242 -25.67 16.77 10.62
N GLU A 243 -26.84 16.53 10.03
CA GLU A 243 -27.17 16.97 8.68
C GLU A 243 -27.76 18.38 8.69
N THR A 244 -26.95 19.36 9.08
CA THR A 244 -27.37 20.76 9.10
C THR A 244 -27.37 21.36 7.68
N PRO A 245 -28.14 22.43 7.41
CA PRO A 245 -28.10 23.13 6.13
C PRO A 245 -26.68 23.59 5.73
N GLU A 246 -25.90 24.04 6.70
CA GLU A 246 -24.52 24.47 6.51
C GLU A 246 -23.64 23.31 6.06
N PHE A 247 -23.75 22.14 6.72
CA PHE A 247 -23.02 20.93 6.34
C PHE A 247 -23.38 20.48 4.92
N LEU A 248 -24.65 20.52 4.55
CA LEU A 248 -25.10 20.18 3.19
C LEU A 248 -24.56 21.17 2.15
N GLN A 249 -24.44 22.45 2.50
CA GLN A 249 -23.85 23.44 1.62
C GLN A 249 -22.35 23.19 1.42
N ASP A 250 -21.63 22.83 2.47
CA ASP A 250 -20.19 22.53 2.41
C ASP A 250 -19.87 21.30 1.53
N LEU A 251 -20.81 20.34 1.43
CA LEU A 251 -20.66 19.15 0.59
C LEU A 251 -20.85 19.46 -0.90
N ARG A 252 -21.52 20.54 -1.25
CA ARG A 252 -21.71 20.92 -2.65
C ARG A 252 -20.39 21.38 -3.25
N ILE A 253 -20.15 21.02 -4.49
CA ILE A 253 -19.04 21.57 -5.27
C ILE A 253 -19.47 22.98 -5.67
N SER A 254 -18.74 23.98 -5.20
CA SER A 254 -18.89 25.39 -5.61
C SER A 254 -18.26 25.63 -6.96
#